data_2aaf1fff12591708602b2c8935887b1f
#
_entry.id   2aaf1fff12591708602b2c8935887b1f
#
_cell.length_a   1.000
_cell.length_b   1.000
_cell.length_c   1.000
_cell.angle_alpha   90.00
_cell.angle_beta   90.00
_cell.angle_gamma   90.00
#
_symmetry.space_group_name_H-M   'P 1'
#
loop_
_entity.id
_entity.type
_entity.pdbx_description
1 polymer ?
#
loop_
_entity_poly.entity_id
_entity_poly.type
_entity_poly.pdbx_seq_one_letter_code
_entity_poly.pdbx_strand_id
1 'polypeptide(L)'
;MDSRTTTAAEVAEQYGLAPLPVEGGMFRRTWAGPPDAGGRPAGSAIMVLLTDADGDFSALHRLPVDEVWHFYRGDPLELLLLHPDGSDRLLRLGTPLGHPQYVVEAGTWMGARVAAGGRWALFGTTMAPGFLPADYEGADPDDLCARHPRHAARIRALCRPGAPRSMPDTDGEGTRA
;
A
#
# COMPACT_ATOMS: atom_id res chain seq x y z
N MET A 1 -24.61 -1.26 -6.88
CA MET A 1 -23.91 -1.37 -8.18
C MET A 1 -22.98 -2.58 -8.09
N ASP A 2 -23.13 -3.55 -8.99
CA ASP A 2 -22.36 -4.81 -8.94
C ASP A 2 -20.88 -4.50 -9.31
N SER A 3 -19.95 -4.87 -8.43
CA SER A 3 -18.49 -4.67 -8.64
C SER A 3 -17.96 -5.32 -9.92
N ARG A 4 -18.72 -6.25 -10.50
CA ARG A 4 -18.36 -6.96 -11.74
C ARG A 4 -18.53 -6.14 -13.01
N THR A 5 -19.24 -5.04 -12.97
CA THR A 5 -19.45 -4.15 -14.13
C THR A 5 -18.60 -2.87 -14.08
N THR A 6 -18.10 -2.46 -12.92
CA THR A 6 -17.28 -1.27 -12.76
C THR A 6 -15.82 -1.57 -13.11
N THR A 7 -15.22 -0.73 -13.96
CA THR A 7 -13.79 -0.82 -14.32
C THR A 7 -12.90 -0.08 -13.35
N ALA A 8 -11.62 -0.44 -13.29
CA ALA A 8 -10.63 0.30 -12.50
C ALA A 8 -10.51 1.77 -12.92
N ALA A 9 -10.62 2.06 -14.24
CA ALA A 9 -10.57 3.41 -14.75
C ALA A 9 -11.74 4.28 -14.24
N GLU A 10 -12.97 3.73 -14.24
CA GLU A 10 -14.13 4.43 -13.67
C GLU A 10 -13.99 4.68 -12.16
N VAL A 11 -13.36 3.75 -11.43
CA VAL A 11 -13.07 3.93 -10.01
C VAL A 11 -12.04 5.03 -9.81
N ALA A 12 -10.96 5.03 -10.59
CA ALA A 12 -9.91 6.05 -10.52
C ALA A 12 -10.48 7.45 -10.80
N GLU A 13 -11.30 7.58 -11.84
CA GLU A 13 -11.97 8.83 -12.19
C GLU A 13 -12.95 9.28 -11.09
N GLN A 14 -13.82 8.37 -10.62
CA GLN A 14 -14.83 8.66 -9.59
C GLN A 14 -14.19 9.23 -8.31
N TYR A 15 -13.03 8.74 -7.90
CA TYR A 15 -12.37 9.15 -6.67
C TYR A 15 -11.21 10.11 -6.89
N GLY A 16 -10.94 10.54 -8.13
CA GLY A 16 -9.86 11.47 -8.47
C GLY A 16 -8.48 10.94 -8.08
N LEU A 17 -8.22 9.66 -8.38
CA LEU A 17 -6.95 9.02 -8.05
C LEU A 17 -5.89 9.35 -9.10
N ALA A 18 -4.65 9.55 -8.65
CA ALA A 18 -3.47 9.82 -9.48
C ALA A 18 -2.37 8.78 -9.16
N PRO A 19 -1.39 8.57 -10.06
CA PRO A 19 -0.32 7.62 -9.81
C PRO A 19 0.42 7.89 -8.49
N LEU A 20 0.63 6.83 -7.69
CA LEU A 20 1.42 6.88 -6.47
C LEU A 20 2.91 6.64 -6.81
N PRO A 21 3.77 7.65 -6.62
CA PRO A 21 5.20 7.50 -6.93
C PRO A 21 5.84 6.38 -6.11
N VAL A 22 6.85 5.71 -6.67
CA VAL A 22 7.71 4.70 -6.03
C VAL A 22 6.96 3.46 -5.59
N GLU A 23 5.96 3.58 -4.71
CA GLU A 23 5.18 2.47 -4.19
C GLU A 23 4.33 1.81 -5.26
N GLY A 24 3.64 2.59 -6.09
CA GLY A 24 2.79 2.10 -7.17
C GLY A 24 1.30 2.12 -6.85
N GLY A 25 0.50 1.79 -7.87
CA GLY A 25 -0.94 2.00 -7.83
C GLY A 25 -1.35 3.44 -8.10
N MET A 26 -2.63 3.72 -7.92
CA MET A 26 -3.18 5.07 -7.98
C MET A 26 -3.74 5.46 -6.61
N PHE A 27 -3.56 6.71 -6.19
CA PHE A 27 -3.95 7.15 -4.87
C PHE A 27 -4.51 8.56 -4.83
N ARG A 28 -5.16 8.89 -3.72
CA ARG A 28 -5.46 10.24 -3.28
C ARG A 28 -5.36 10.33 -1.77
N ARG A 29 -4.67 11.36 -1.25
CA ARG A 29 -4.74 11.69 0.16
C ARG A 29 -6.10 12.30 0.47
N THR A 30 -6.87 11.62 1.32
CA THR A 30 -8.22 12.03 1.69
C THR A 30 -8.26 12.86 2.96
N TRP A 31 -7.25 12.73 3.81
CA TRP A 31 -7.16 13.46 5.06
C TRP A 31 -5.71 13.62 5.53
N ALA A 32 -5.43 14.77 6.11
CA ALA A 32 -4.26 15.03 6.95
C ALA A 32 -4.70 15.90 8.13
N GLY A 33 -4.40 15.45 9.35
CA GLY A 33 -4.67 16.19 10.57
C GLY A 33 -3.79 17.42 10.69
N PRO A 34 -4.05 18.29 11.70
CA PRO A 34 -3.20 19.44 11.95
C PRO A 34 -1.75 18.99 12.24
N PRO A 35 -0.76 19.72 11.68
CA PRO A 35 0.64 19.35 11.89
C PRO A 35 1.12 19.72 13.32
N ASP A 36 2.07 18.93 13.82
CA ASP A 36 2.84 19.27 15.01
C ASP A 36 3.93 20.34 14.72
N ALA A 37 4.74 20.70 15.72
CA ALA A 37 5.81 21.67 15.56
C ALA A 37 6.91 21.25 14.56
N GLY A 38 7.04 19.95 14.26
CA GLY A 38 7.96 19.40 13.27
C GLY A 38 7.35 19.26 11.89
N GLY A 39 6.07 19.65 11.70
CA GLY A 39 5.36 19.56 10.42
C GLY A 39 4.70 18.19 10.17
N ARG A 40 4.78 17.25 11.12
CA ARG A 40 4.13 15.94 10.98
C ARG A 40 2.63 16.05 11.24
N PRO A 41 1.76 15.58 10.33
CA PRO A 41 0.33 15.53 10.59
C PRO A 41 -0.01 14.66 11.81
N ALA A 42 -1.01 15.06 12.60
CA ALA A 42 -1.52 14.24 13.70
C ALA A 42 -2.03 12.87 13.23
N GLY A 43 -2.48 12.80 11.99
CA GLY A 43 -2.81 11.57 11.29
C GLY A 43 -2.95 11.83 9.80
N SER A 44 -2.96 10.78 9.00
CA SER A 44 -3.19 10.86 7.56
C SER A 44 -3.99 9.66 7.06
N ALA A 45 -4.76 9.85 5.99
CA ALA A 45 -5.47 8.77 5.32
C ALA A 45 -5.37 8.94 3.81
N ILE A 46 -5.23 7.81 3.12
CA ILE A 46 -5.24 7.74 1.66
C ILE A 46 -6.27 6.70 1.18
N MET A 47 -6.77 6.91 -0.03
CA MET A 47 -7.40 5.86 -0.84
C MET A 47 -6.41 5.40 -1.88
N VAL A 48 -6.38 4.10 -2.13
CA VAL A 48 -5.47 3.46 -3.10
C VAL A 48 -6.24 2.48 -3.96
N LEU A 49 -5.91 2.44 -5.24
CA LEU A 49 -6.41 1.48 -6.22
C LEU A 49 -5.24 0.70 -6.79
N LEU A 50 -5.32 -0.61 -6.74
CA LEU A 50 -4.43 -1.53 -7.47
C LEU A 50 -5.24 -2.33 -8.48
N THR A 51 -4.59 -2.70 -9.58
CA THR A 51 -5.16 -3.53 -10.64
C THR A 51 -4.36 -4.83 -10.82
N ASP A 52 -4.87 -5.74 -11.65
CA ASP A 52 -4.17 -6.96 -12.06
C ASP A 52 -3.18 -6.74 -13.22
N ALA A 53 -2.99 -5.49 -13.67
CA ALA A 53 -2.03 -5.17 -14.71
C ALA A 53 -0.60 -5.53 -14.27
N ASP A 54 0.21 -5.98 -15.22
CA ASP A 54 1.61 -6.30 -14.98
C ASP A 54 2.36 -5.09 -14.39
N GLY A 55 3.03 -5.30 -13.27
CA GLY A 55 3.77 -4.26 -12.56
C GLY A 55 2.93 -3.32 -11.69
N ASP A 56 1.61 -3.53 -11.59
CA ASP A 56 0.75 -2.77 -10.69
C ASP A 56 0.60 -3.49 -9.34
N PHE A 57 1.33 -3.01 -8.36
CA PHE A 57 1.36 -3.54 -6.99
C PHE A 57 1.85 -2.45 -6.03
N SER A 58 1.51 -2.55 -4.74
CA SER A 58 2.15 -1.80 -3.66
C SER A 58 3.51 -2.46 -3.38
N ALA A 59 4.60 -1.76 -3.72
CA ALA A 59 5.96 -2.27 -3.57
C ALA A 59 6.29 -2.55 -2.10
N LEU A 60 7.12 -3.57 -1.87
CA LEU A 60 7.59 -3.88 -0.52
C LEU A 60 8.31 -2.68 0.10
N HIS A 61 7.78 -2.21 1.22
CA HIS A 61 8.29 -1.08 1.99
C HIS A 61 8.00 -1.29 3.48
N ARG A 62 8.61 -0.48 4.32
CA ARG A 62 8.28 -0.40 5.74
C ARG A 62 8.18 1.05 6.19
N LEU A 63 7.44 1.25 7.28
CA LEU A 63 7.18 2.54 7.90
C LEU A 63 7.54 2.49 9.39
N PRO A 64 7.96 3.61 10.01
CA PRO A 64 8.29 3.67 11.44
C PRO A 64 7.07 3.83 12.34
N VAL A 65 5.86 3.85 11.77
CA VAL A 65 4.57 4.03 12.45
C VAL A 65 3.62 2.94 11.99
N ASP A 66 2.70 2.52 12.85
CA ASP A 66 1.65 1.57 12.50
C ASP A 66 0.78 2.10 11.37
N GLU A 67 0.45 1.23 10.44
CA GLU A 67 -0.43 1.54 9.32
C GLU A 67 -1.66 0.64 9.35
N VAL A 68 -2.84 1.24 9.36
CA VAL A 68 -4.12 0.52 9.32
C VAL A 68 -4.60 0.43 7.90
N TRP A 69 -4.70 -0.78 7.37
CA TRP A 69 -5.22 -1.09 6.05
C TRP A 69 -6.72 -1.36 6.11
N HIS A 70 -7.49 -0.75 5.20
CA HIS A 70 -8.95 -0.85 5.13
C HIS A 70 -9.37 -1.29 3.74
N PHE A 71 -10.01 -2.43 3.61
CA PHE A 71 -10.60 -2.85 2.33
C PHE A 71 -11.95 -2.15 2.11
N TYR A 72 -12.14 -1.58 0.93
CA TYR A 72 -13.39 -0.89 0.58
C TYR A 72 -14.19 -1.66 -0.46
N ARG A 73 -13.59 -2.01 -1.61
CA ARG A 73 -14.35 -2.55 -2.74
C ARG A 73 -13.44 -3.26 -3.75
N GLY A 74 -14.04 -4.13 -4.57
CA GLY A 74 -13.36 -4.85 -5.64
C GLY A 74 -12.98 -6.26 -5.23
N ASP A 75 -11.88 -6.74 -5.77
CA ASP A 75 -11.34 -8.07 -5.50
C ASP A 75 -10.35 -8.02 -4.32
N PRO A 76 -10.14 -9.13 -3.62
CA PRO A 76 -9.23 -9.14 -2.48
C PRO A 76 -7.77 -8.86 -2.88
N LEU A 77 -7.00 -8.35 -1.92
CA LEU A 77 -5.53 -8.23 -2.01
C LEU A 77 -4.84 -9.42 -1.31
N GLU A 78 -3.71 -9.83 -1.86
CA GLU A 78 -2.69 -10.56 -1.12
C GLU A 78 -1.73 -9.54 -0.50
N LEU A 79 -1.62 -9.52 0.83
CA LEU A 79 -0.71 -8.67 1.59
C LEU A 79 0.37 -9.54 2.23
N LEU A 80 1.62 -9.36 1.79
CA LEU A 80 2.79 -10.01 2.37
C LEU A 80 3.35 -9.14 3.50
N LEU A 81 3.52 -9.74 4.67
CA LEU A 81 4.10 -9.13 5.86
C LEU A 81 5.35 -9.91 6.27
N LEU A 82 6.47 -9.19 6.47
CA LEU A 82 7.72 -9.75 6.98
C LEU A 82 8.09 -8.96 8.23
N HIS A 83 7.95 -9.62 9.38
CA HIS A 83 8.11 -8.97 10.69
C HIS A 83 9.58 -8.84 11.11
N PRO A 84 9.91 -7.87 11.98
CA PRO A 84 11.28 -7.67 12.48
C PRO A 84 11.85 -8.88 13.24
N ASP A 85 11.00 -9.70 13.86
CA ASP A 85 11.37 -10.92 14.59
C ASP A 85 11.69 -12.12 13.66
N GLY A 86 11.61 -11.92 12.34
CA GLY A 86 11.84 -12.94 11.33
C GLY A 86 10.60 -13.78 10.99
N SER A 87 9.49 -13.59 11.68
CA SER A 87 8.22 -14.21 11.30
C SER A 87 7.65 -13.56 10.04
N ASP A 88 6.75 -14.26 9.37
CA ASP A 88 6.11 -13.74 8.16
C ASP A 88 4.66 -14.18 8.08
N ARG A 89 3.89 -13.44 7.30
CA ARG A 89 2.49 -13.73 7.05
C ARG A 89 2.10 -13.31 5.63
N LEU A 90 1.39 -14.19 4.94
CA LEU A 90 0.62 -13.83 3.74
C LEU A 90 -0.84 -13.83 4.14
N LEU A 91 -1.47 -12.67 4.11
CA LEU A 91 -2.89 -12.56 4.44
C LEU A 91 -3.70 -12.08 3.25
N ARG A 92 -5.00 -12.33 3.31
CA ARG A 92 -5.96 -11.83 2.33
C ARG A 92 -6.71 -10.66 2.96
N LEU A 93 -6.56 -9.48 2.37
CA LEU A 93 -7.35 -8.29 2.71
C LEU A 93 -8.55 -8.24 1.76
N GLY A 94 -9.78 -8.25 2.31
CA GLY A 94 -11.01 -8.25 1.51
C GLY A 94 -12.04 -9.27 2.01
N THR A 95 -13.24 -9.20 1.45
CA THR A 95 -14.38 -10.08 1.79
C THR A 95 -14.63 -11.09 0.66
N PRO A 96 -15.35 -12.22 0.89
CA PRO A 96 -16.02 -12.61 2.14
C PRO A 96 -15.15 -13.40 3.14
N LEU A 97 -13.97 -13.88 2.76
CA LEU A 97 -13.15 -14.81 3.57
C LEU A 97 -11.82 -14.21 4.05
N GLY A 98 -11.61 -12.91 3.84
CA GLY A 98 -10.41 -12.19 4.25
C GLY A 98 -10.68 -11.17 5.34
N HIS A 99 -9.65 -10.41 5.69
CA HIS A 99 -9.73 -9.34 6.67
C HIS A 99 -10.32 -8.07 6.00
N PRO A 100 -11.38 -7.45 6.54
CA PRO A 100 -11.85 -6.15 6.05
C PRO A 100 -10.90 -5.01 6.47
N GLN A 101 -10.15 -5.21 7.55
CA GLN A 101 -9.18 -4.28 8.11
C GLN A 101 -8.00 -5.07 8.72
N TYR A 102 -6.80 -4.51 8.63
CA TYR A 102 -5.62 -5.09 9.27
C TYR A 102 -4.64 -3.99 9.71
N VAL A 103 -4.07 -4.15 10.91
CA VAL A 103 -3.03 -3.26 11.42
C VAL A 103 -1.67 -3.86 11.09
N VAL A 104 -0.86 -3.15 10.31
CA VAL A 104 0.54 -3.47 10.08
C VAL A 104 1.37 -2.68 11.08
N GLU A 105 2.04 -3.39 11.98
CA GLU A 105 2.86 -2.78 13.03
C GLU A 105 4.12 -2.12 12.45
N ALA A 106 4.55 -1.04 13.10
CA ALA A 106 5.75 -0.30 12.74
C ALA A 106 6.97 -1.23 12.52
N GLY A 107 7.74 -0.95 11.48
CA GLY A 107 8.94 -1.72 11.12
C GLY A 107 8.69 -3.03 10.38
N THR A 108 7.44 -3.43 10.18
CA THR A 108 7.08 -4.60 9.36
C THR A 108 7.19 -4.25 7.89
N TRP A 109 7.91 -5.07 7.11
CA TRP A 109 7.87 -4.96 5.65
C TRP A 109 6.53 -5.43 5.13
N MET A 110 5.91 -4.62 4.29
CA MET A 110 4.60 -4.88 3.70
C MET A 110 4.59 -4.59 2.22
N GLY A 111 3.87 -5.40 1.47
CA GLY A 111 3.63 -5.19 0.04
C GLY A 111 2.42 -5.99 -0.40
N ALA A 112 1.67 -5.45 -1.36
CA ALA A 112 0.39 -6.00 -1.74
C ALA A 112 0.18 -6.01 -3.26
N ARG A 113 -0.64 -6.94 -3.71
CA ARG A 113 -1.18 -6.99 -5.08
C ARG A 113 -2.59 -7.54 -5.07
N VAL A 114 -3.30 -7.34 -6.16
CA VAL A 114 -4.60 -7.98 -6.37
C VAL A 114 -4.41 -9.51 -6.36
N ALA A 115 -5.27 -10.20 -5.63
CA ALA A 115 -5.22 -11.66 -5.56
C ALA A 115 -5.49 -12.30 -6.93
N ALA A 116 -4.89 -13.47 -7.16
CA ALA A 116 -5.04 -14.20 -8.43
C ALA A 116 -6.51 -14.36 -8.82
N GLY A 117 -6.85 -14.02 -10.07
CA GLY A 117 -8.20 -14.04 -10.63
C GLY A 117 -9.04 -12.79 -10.33
N GLY A 118 -8.52 -11.85 -9.53
CA GLY A 118 -9.10 -10.52 -9.35
C GLY A 118 -8.70 -9.58 -10.47
N ARG A 119 -9.34 -8.43 -10.55
CA ARG A 119 -9.11 -7.39 -11.57
C ARG A 119 -8.64 -6.08 -10.97
N TRP A 120 -9.21 -5.67 -9.86
CA TRP A 120 -8.83 -4.45 -9.14
C TRP A 120 -9.32 -4.48 -7.68
N ALA A 121 -8.63 -3.73 -6.84
CA ALA A 121 -9.00 -3.54 -5.44
C ALA A 121 -8.88 -2.06 -5.05
N LEU A 122 -9.94 -1.52 -4.44
CA LEU A 122 -9.93 -0.22 -3.79
C LEU A 122 -9.81 -0.44 -2.28
N PHE A 123 -8.80 0.14 -1.70
CA PHE A 123 -8.53 0.09 -0.28
C PHE A 123 -8.03 1.45 0.21
N GLY A 124 -7.75 1.58 1.47
CA GLY A 124 -7.12 2.77 2.01
C GLY A 124 -6.21 2.43 3.16
N THR A 125 -5.36 3.38 3.51
CA THR A 125 -4.54 3.26 4.71
C THR A 125 -4.67 4.51 5.58
N THR A 126 -4.49 4.32 6.89
CA THR A 126 -4.53 5.39 7.89
C THR A 126 -3.34 5.24 8.82
N MET A 127 -2.71 6.35 9.14
CA MET A 127 -1.60 6.42 10.09
C MET A 127 -1.86 7.50 11.15
N ALA A 128 -1.44 7.25 12.38
CA ALA A 128 -1.39 8.22 13.47
C ALA A 128 -0.16 7.93 14.37
N PRO A 129 0.85 8.81 14.39
CA PRO A 129 0.98 10.07 13.64
C PRO A 129 1.00 9.87 12.13
N GLY A 130 0.70 10.94 11.36
CA GLY A 130 0.54 10.86 9.91
C GLY A 130 1.85 10.65 9.15
N PHE A 131 1.71 10.25 7.89
CA PHE A 131 2.80 9.95 6.98
C PHE A 131 3.62 11.19 6.62
N LEU A 132 4.94 11.01 6.57
CA LEU A 132 5.89 11.90 5.90
C LEU A 132 6.66 11.12 4.82
N PRO A 133 7.06 11.74 3.70
CA PRO A 133 7.86 11.08 2.65
C PRO A 133 9.13 10.43 3.19
N ALA A 134 9.78 11.05 4.18
CA ALA A 134 10.98 10.53 4.83
C ALA A 134 10.76 9.24 5.64
N ASP A 135 9.51 8.87 5.94
CA ASP A 135 9.18 7.61 6.63
C ASP A 135 9.29 6.39 5.72
N TYR A 136 9.15 6.58 4.41
CA TYR A 136 9.11 5.47 3.45
C TYR A 136 10.50 4.88 3.25
N GLU A 137 10.62 3.59 3.50
CA GLU A 137 11.82 2.81 3.20
C GLU A 137 11.43 1.65 2.27
N GLY A 138 11.88 1.72 1.02
CA GLY A 138 11.70 0.67 0.03
C GLY A 138 12.65 -0.52 0.25
N ALA A 139 12.16 -1.71 -0.02
CA ALA A 139 12.90 -2.95 0.23
C ALA A 139 14.13 -3.14 -0.67
N ASP A 140 15.16 -3.76 -0.09
CA ASP A 140 16.20 -4.45 -0.84
C ASP A 140 15.75 -5.90 -1.07
N PRO A 141 15.48 -6.32 -2.33
CA PRO A 141 14.97 -7.66 -2.58
C PRO A 141 15.99 -8.75 -2.24
N ASP A 142 17.29 -8.50 -2.40
CA ASP A 142 18.30 -9.51 -2.13
C ASP A 142 18.48 -9.74 -0.61
N ASP A 143 18.48 -8.66 0.19
CA ASP A 143 18.51 -8.74 1.64
C ASP A 143 17.28 -9.48 2.19
N LEU A 144 16.08 -9.10 1.72
CA LEU A 144 14.84 -9.75 2.18
C LEU A 144 14.73 -11.20 1.72
N CYS A 145 15.15 -11.54 0.50
CA CYS A 145 15.17 -12.94 0.04
C CYS A 145 16.13 -13.79 0.87
N ALA A 146 17.27 -13.26 1.29
CA ALA A 146 18.22 -13.99 2.15
C ALA A 146 17.61 -14.27 3.53
N ARG A 147 16.87 -13.31 4.09
CA ARG A 147 16.20 -13.46 5.40
C ARG A 147 14.92 -14.28 5.36
N HIS A 148 14.20 -14.25 4.25
CA HIS A 148 12.90 -14.92 4.06
C HIS A 148 12.88 -15.77 2.78
N PRO A 149 13.73 -16.82 2.67
CA PRO A 149 13.93 -17.57 1.42
C PRO A 149 12.66 -18.25 0.89
N ARG A 150 11.74 -18.64 1.76
CA ARG A 150 10.45 -19.24 1.34
C ARG A 150 9.53 -18.25 0.61
N HIS A 151 9.74 -16.95 0.75
CA HIS A 151 9.01 -15.90 0.08
C HIS A 151 9.79 -15.22 -1.05
N ALA A 152 10.97 -15.72 -1.42
CA ALA A 152 11.85 -15.05 -2.38
C ALA A 152 11.15 -14.68 -3.71
N ALA A 153 10.33 -15.57 -4.25
CA ALA A 153 9.59 -15.30 -5.48
C ALA A 153 8.57 -14.13 -5.30
N ARG A 154 7.86 -14.10 -4.16
CA ARG A 154 6.90 -13.01 -3.85
C ARG A 154 7.62 -11.70 -3.57
N ILE A 155 8.71 -11.73 -2.82
CA ILE A 155 9.54 -10.55 -2.53
C ILE A 155 9.98 -9.91 -3.84
N ARG A 156 10.57 -10.70 -4.76
CA ARG A 156 10.99 -10.19 -6.08
C ARG A 156 9.82 -9.66 -6.92
N ALA A 157 8.66 -10.32 -6.86
CA ALA A 157 7.46 -9.87 -7.58
C ALA A 157 6.86 -8.56 -7.02
N LEU A 158 7.18 -8.18 -5.77
CA LEU A 158 6.74 -6.95 -5.12
C LEU A 158 7.87 -5.89 -5.04
N CYS A 159 8.94 -6.04 -5.80
CA CYS A 159 10.02 -5.08 -5.92
C CYS A 159 10.23 -4.73 -7.38
N ARG A 160 10.33 -3.43 -7.70
CA ARG A 160 10.67 -2.97 -9.06
C ARG A 160 12.18 -2.87 -9.19
N PRO A 161 12.79 -3.52 -10.20
CA PRO A 161 14.22 -3.39 -10.45
C PRO A 161 14.61 -1.93 -10.65
N GLY A 162 15.64 -1.47 -9.93
CA GLY A 162 16.15 -0.11 -10.05
C GLY A 162 15.26 1.01 -9.51
N ALA A 163 14.13 0.69 -8.87
CA ALA A 163 13.27 1.69 -8.27
C ALA A 163 13.97 2.41 -7.09
N PRO A 164 13.67 3.71 -6.88
CA PRO A 164 14.11 4.41 -5.68
C PRO A 164 13.59 3.71 -4.41
N ARG A 165 14.37 3.76 -3.33
CA ARG A 165 13.96 3.22 -2.02
C ARG A 165 13.42 4.29 -1.07
N SER A 166 13.29 5.52 -1.55
CA SER A 166 12.75 6.66 -0.81
C SER A 166 11.69 7.37 -1.64
N MET A 167 10.71 7.94 -0.96
CA MET A 167 9.74 8.81 -1.62
C MET A 167 10.37 10.16 -1.96
N PRO A 168 9.97 10.80 -3.08
CA PRO A 168 10.35 12.17 -3.35
C PRO A 168 9.76 13.11 -2.28
N ASP A 169 10.46 14.19 -1.96
CA ASP A 169 10.03 15.19 -0.96
C ASP A 169 8.78 15.99 -1.38
N THR A 170 8.36 15.88 -2.63
CA THR A 170 7.13 16.53 -3.09
C THR A 170 5.91 15.69 -2.70
N ASP A 171 5.17 16.19 -1.74
CA ASP A 171 3.76 15.82 -1.57
C ASP A 171 3.08 16.00 -2.93
N GLY A 172 2.62 14.90 -3.53
CA GLY A 172 1.69 15.02 -4.65
C GLY A 172 0.55 15.91 -4.18
N GLU A 173 0.44 17.13 -4.73
CA GLU A 173 -0.67 18.05 -4.46
C GLU A 173 -1.97 17.38 -4.88
N GLY A 174 -2.54 16.60 -3.97
CA GLY A 174 -3.94 16.20 -4.04
C GLY A 174 -4.77 17.46 -3.77
N THR A 175 -5.24 18.07 -4.85
CA THR A 175 -6.16 19.21 -4.85
C THR A 175 -7.23 19.04 -3.77
N ARG A 176 -7.29 20.01 -2.86
CA ARG A 176 -8.45 20.18 -1.98
C ARG A 176 -9.68 20.40 -2.87
N ALA A 177 -10.69 19.57 -2.72
CA ALA A 177 -12.07 19.91 -3.07
C ALA A 177 -12.73 20.54 -1.85
#